data_61dc5508d7dca54b531ca82fb305bc05
#
_entry.id   61dc5508d7dca54b531ca82fb305bc05
#
_cell.length_a   1.000
_cell.length_b   1.000
_cell.length_c   1.000
_cell.angle_alpha   90.00
_cell.angle_beta   90.00
_cell.angle_gamma   90.00
#
_symmetry.space_group_name_H-M   'P 1'
#
loop_
_entity.id
_entity.type
_entity.pdbx_description
1 polymer ?
#
loop_
_entity_poly.entity_id
_entity_poly.type
_entity_poly.pdbx_seq_one_letter_code
_entity_poly.pdbx_strand_id
1 'polypeptide(L)'
;MFKYLPTVLLIFSCASWSGELKVRVENIKRDGVLYMAVYDDKDVFESDTGESSQQRPGIVGGLIKAVARGETEGIIELEEGTYAIGFYIDKNENEKLDTNFLGIPKEQFGFSNDVMGRFGPPTFEAASFTHNNETVLIMRAR
;
A
#
# COMPACT_ATOMS: atom_id res chain seq x y z
N MET A 1 -39.71 28.55 -40.03
CA MET A 1 -39.58 27.11 -39.71
C MET A 1 -38.23 26.91 -39.08
N PHE A 2 -38.22 26.77 -37.74
CA PHE A 2 -36.99 26.59 -36.96
C PHE A 2 -36.71 25.11 -36.82
N LYS A 3 -35.60 24.64 -37.38
CA LYS A 3 -35.09 23.28 -37.11
C LYS A 3 -34.22 23.33 -35.88
N TYR A 4 -34.72 22.76 -34.79
CA TYR A 4 -33.91 22.53 -33.62
C TYR A 4 -32.96 21.38 -33.91
N LEU A 5 -31.66 21.66 -33.97
CA LEU A 5 -30.63 20.64 -33.94
C LEU A 5 -30.49 20.17 -32.47
N PRO A 6 -30.67 18.87 -32.17
CA PRO A 6 -30.36 18.41 -30.80
C PRO A 6 -28.86 18.52 -30.59
N THR A 7 -28.48 19.36 -29.67
CA THR A 7 -27.09 19.37 -29.16
C THR A 7 -26.87 18.05 -28.44
N VAL A 8 -26.20 17.12 -29.10
CA VAL A 8 -25.76 15.91 -28.47
C VAL A 8 -24.62 16.30 -27.54
N LEU A 9 -24.92 16.38 -26.24
CA LEU A 9 -23.94 16.54 -25.21
C LEU A 9 -23.22 15.20 -25.07
N LEU A 10 -22.06 15.05 -25.71
CA LEU A 10 -21.17 13.94 -25.52
C LEU A 10 -20.58 14.08 -24.09
N ILE A 11 -21.21 13.41 -23.15
CA ILE A 11 -20.62 13.24 -21.82
C ILE A 11 -19.47 12.26 -22.01
N PHE A 12 -18.25 12.79 -22.12
CA PHE A 12 -17.06 11.96 -21.94
C PHE A 12 -17.03 11.54 -20.49
N SER A 13 -17.59 10.37 -20.20
CA SER A 13 -17.31 9.65 -18.97
C SER A 13 -15.83 9.31 -19.00
N CYS A 14 -15.02 10.05 -18.25
CA CYS A 14 -13.67 9.63 -17.92
C CYS A 14 -13.80 8.36 -17.08
N ALA A 15 -13.76 7.20 -17.74
CA ALA A 15 -13.64 5.94 -17.05
C ALA A 15 -12.25 5.91 -16.39
N SER A 16 -12.20 6.17 -15.08
CA SER A 16 -10.99 5.85 -14.30
C SER A 16 -10.88 4.33 -14.30
N TRP A 17 -9.85 3.81 -14.93
CA TRP A 17 -9.58 2.39 -14.96
C TRP A 17 -9.01 1.99 -13.61
N SER A 18 -9.85 1.38 -12.78
CA SER A 18 -9.44 0.72 -11.56
C SER A 18 -9.10 -0.72 -11.89
N GLY A 19 -7.97 -1.18 -11.43
CA GLY A 19 -7.51 -2.56 -11.57
C GLY A 19 -7.20 -3.19 -10.23
N GLU A 20 -7.10 -4.52 -10.22
CA GLU A 20 -6.77 -5.27 -9.01
C GLU A 20 -5.26 -5.34 -8.80
N LEU A 21 -4.80 -4.88 -7.65
CA LEU A 21 -3.48 -5.16 -7.14
C LEU A 21 -3.58 -6.37 -6.23
N LYS A 22 -3.00 -7.49 -6.65
CA LYS A 22 -2.87 -8.70 -5.83
C LYS A 22 -1.57 -8.62 -5.05
N VAL A 23 -1.67 -8.72 -3.75
CA VAL A 23 -0.51 -8.70 -2.86
C VAL A 23 -0.37 -10.05 -2.15
N ARG A 24 0.85 -10.49 -1.99
CA ARG A 24 1.20 -11.66 -1.20
C ARG A 24 2.34 -11.29 -0.26
N VAL A 25 2.17 -11.58 1.02
CA VAL A 25 3.20 -11.39 2.02
C VAL A 25 3.65 -12.75 2.51
N GLU A 26 4.94 -13.03 2.37
CA GLU A 26 5.59 -14.28 2.76
C GLU A 26 6.43 -14.08 4.01
N ASN A 27 6.83 -15.20 4.62
CA ASN A 27 7.72 -15.23 5.78
C ASN A 27 7.13 -14.62 7.05
N ILE A 28 5.83 -14.77 7.25
CA ILE A 28 5.18 -14.36 8.49
C ILE A 28 5.58 -15.36 9.58
N LYS A 29 6.23 -14.88 10.62
CA LYS A 29 6.77 -15.74 11.69
C LYS A 29 5.81 -15.94 12.85
N ARG A 30 4.87 -15.04 13.04
CA ARG A 30 3.91 -15.07 14.16
C ARG A 30 2.56 -14.55 13.72
N ASP A 31 1.52 -14.99 14.41
CA ASP A 31 0.18 -14.44 14.27
C ASP A 31 0.15 -12.96 14.63
N GLY A 32 -0.71 -12.20 14.00
CA GLY A 32 -0.89 -10.78 14.25
C GLY A 32 -1.89 -10.15 13.29
N VAL A 33 -1.85 -8.83 13.19
CA VAL A 33 -2.65 -8.06 12.25
C VAL A 33 -1.73 -7.39 11.24
N LEU A 34 -1.94 -7.68 9.98
CA LEU A 34 -1.23 -7.02 8.89
C LEU A 34 -1.85 -5.65 8.65
N TYR A 35 -1.03 -4.62 8.73
CA TYR A 35 -1.34 -3.26 8.29
C TYR A 35 -0.51 -2.94 7.07
N MET A 36 -1.17 -2.73 5.95
CA MET A 36 -0.53 -2.42 4.68
C MET A 36 -1.09 -1.12 4.14
N ALA A 37 -0.23 -0.22 3.70
CA ALA A 37 -0.62 1.04 3.08
C ALA A 37 0.01 1.19 1.70
N VAL A 38 -0.77 1.73 0.76
CA VAL A 38 -0.34 2.07 -0.59
C VAL A 38 -0.22 3.59 -0.68
N TYR A 39 0.92 4.05 -1.11
CA TYR A 39 1.27 5.47 -1.18
C TYR A 39 1.43 5.92 -2.62
N ASP A 40 0.92 7.09 -2.94
CA ASP A 40 1.17 7.81 -4.20
C ASP A 40 2.00 9.08 -4.01
N ASP A 41 2.41 9.36 -2.77
CA ASP A 41 3.14 10.55 -2.37
C ASP A 41 4.47 10.18 -1.74
N LYS A 42 5.54 10.68 -2.32
CA LYS A 42 6.92 10.42 -1.89
C LYS A 42 7.15 10.86 -0.44
N ASP A 43 6.77 12.08 -0.10
CA ASP A 43 7.07 12.65 1.21
C ASP A 43 6.29 11.95 2.32
N VAL A 44 5.05 11.56 2.04
CA VAL A 44 4.24 10.78 2.98
C VAL A 44 4.84 9.39 3.18
N PHE A 45 5.24 8.71 2.12
CA PHE A 45 5.89 7.40 2.21
C PHE A 45 7.20 7.46 3.00
N GLU A 46 8.09 8.37 2.64
CA GLU A 46 9.43 8.45 3.24
C GLU A 46 9.42 8.97 4.69
N SER A 47 8.35 9.62 5.11
CA SER A 47 8.17 10.10 6.49
C SER A 47 7.37 9.16 7.39
N ASP A 48 6.77 8.12 6.84
CA ASP A 48 5.94 7.19 7.62
C ASP A 48 6.82 6.16 8.34
N THR A 49 6.85 6.27 9.66
CA THR A 49 7.61 5.38 10.54
C THR A 49 6.76 4.31 11.21
N GLY A 50 5.48 4.20 10.82
CA GLY A 50 4.56 3.22 11.40
C GLY A 50 4.03 3.60 12.79
N GLU A 51 4.11 4.87 13.17
CA GLU A 51 3.63 5.35 14.47
C GLU A 51 2.11 5.38 14.58
N SER A 52 1.41 5.37 13.45
CA SER A 52 -0.04 5.38 13.38
C SER A 52 -0.53 4.63 12.17
N SER A 53 -1.62 3.87 12.35
CA SER A 53 -2.35 3.22 11.26
C SER A 53 -3.38 4.14 10.60
N GLN A 54 -3.48 5.39 11.02
CA GLN A 54 -4.49 6.32 10.52
C GLN A 54 -4.24 6.68 9.05
N GLN A 55 -5.30 6.63 8.28
CA GLN A 55 -5.29 7.09 6.90
C GLN A 55 -5.11 8.61 6.81
N ARG A 56 -4.28 9.05 5.88
CA ARG A 56 -3.99 10.47 5.63
C ARG A 56 -3.77 10.72 4.14
N PRO A 57 -3.82 11.98 3.67
CA PRO A 57 -3.50 12.29 2.28
C PRO A 57 -2.14 11.70 1.86
N GLY A 58 -2.10 11.09 0.68
CA GLY A 58 -0.92 10.36 0.19
C GLY A 58 -0.97 8.85 0.43
N ILE A 59 -1.91 8.38 1.24
CA ILE A 59 -2.25 6.96 1.38
C ILE A 59 -3.56 6.74 0.61
N VAL A 60 -3.48 5.99 -0.48
CA VAL A 60 -4.58 5.85 -1.45
C VAL A 60 -5.23 4.48 -1.43
N GLY A 61 -4.71 3.58 -0.65
CA GLY A 61 -5.25 2.23 -0.49
C GLY A 61 -4.56 1.50 0.64
N GLY A 62 -5.06 0.34 0.96
CA GLY A 62 -4.46 -0.47 2.01
C GLY A 62 -5.22 -1.75 2.29
N LEU A 63 -4.70 -2.50 3.23
CA LEU A 63 -5.27 -3.75 3.67
C LEU A 63 -5.00 -3.92 5.17
N ILE A 64 -6.05 -4.18 5.92
CA ILE A 64 -5.95 -4.55 7.34
C ILE A 64 -6.54 -5.94 7.48
N LYS A 65 -5.76 -6.89 7.97
CA LYS A 65 -6.14 -8.29 7.95
C LYS A 65 -5.47 -9.07 9.08
N ALA A 66 -6.25 -9.86 9.81
CA ALA A 66 -5.68 -10.84 10.72
C ALA A 66 -4.91 -11.91 9.93
N VAL A 67 -3.69 -12.19 10.33
CA VAL A 67 -2.80 -13.13 9.67
C VAL A 67 -2.22 -14.15 10.64
N ALA A 68 -1.91 -15.32 10.12
CA ALA A 68 -1.25 -16.39 10.83
C ALA A 68 0.16 -16.60 10.27
N ARG A 69 0.96 -17.34 10.99
CA ARG A 69 2.29 -17.77 10.55
C ARG A 69 2.23 -18.40 9.16
N GLY A 70 3.16 -18.02 8.29
CA GLY A 70 3.26 -18.51 6.92
C GLY A 70 3.19 -17.38 5.91
N GLU A 71 2.11 -17.33 5.16
CA GLU A 71 1.88 -16.33 4.13
C GLU A 71 0.42 -15.91 4.07
N THR A 72 0.18 -14.74 3.49
CA THR A 72 -1.17 -14.24 3.28
C THR A 72 -1.28 -13.56 1.93
N GLU A 73 -2.49 -13.53 1.40
CA GLU A 73 -2.81 -12.85 0.15
C GLU A 73 -3.94 -11.84 0.38
N GLY A 74 -3.99 -10.83 -0.46
CA GLY A 74 -5.04 -9.84 -0.46
C GLY A 74 -5.17 -9.14 -1.81
N ILE A 75 -6.27 -8.44 -1.98
CA ILE A 75 -6.57 -7.68 -3.20
C ILE A 75 -6.87 -6.24 -2.79
N ILE A 76 -6.23 -5.31 -3.47
CA ILE A 76 -6.46 -3.87 -3.31
C ILE A 76 -6.85 -3.32 -4.67
N GLU A 77 -7.98 -2.63 -4.75
CA GLU A 77 -8.38 -1.94 -5.98
C GLU A 77 -7.69 -0.58 -6.03
N LEU A 78 -6.99 -0.34 -7.14
CA LEU A 78 -6.24 0.89 -7.41
C LEU A 78 -6.43 1.34 -8.84
N GLU A 79 -6.42 2.65 -9.04
CA GLU A 79 -6.29 3.25 -10.34
C GLU A 79 -4.89 3.02 -10.92
N GLU A 80 -4.75 3.13 -12.24
CA GLU A 80 -3.44 3.10 -12.87
C GLU A 80 -2.54 4.20 -12.30
N GLY A 81 -1.29 3.87 -12.04
CA GLY A 81 -0.34 4.83 -11.49
C GLY A 81 0.92 4.20 -10.96
N THR A 82 1.73 5.03 -10.35
CA THR A 82 2.97 4.65 -9.69
C THR A 82 2.81 4.76 -8.18
N TYR A 83 3.11 3.68 -7.47
CA TYR A 83 2.86 3.55 -6.04
C TYR A 83 4.05 2.92 -5.32
N ALA A 84 4.08 3.06 -4.01
CA ALA A 84 4.92 2.29 -3.12
C ALA A 84 4.06 1.69 -2.01
N ILE A 85 4.49 0.56 -1.46
CA ILE A 85 3.79 -0.11 -0.36
C ILE A 85 4.74 -0.23 0.83
N GLY A 86 4.20 0.03 2.02
CA GLY A 86 4.79 -0.34 3.29
C GLY A 86 3.79 -1.15 4.10
N PHE A 87 4.28 -2.11 4.86
CA PHE A 87 3.44 -2.91 5.75
C PHE A 87 4.20 -3.30 7.02
N TYR A 88 3.44 -3.63 8.05
CA TYR A 88 3.96 -4.28 9.27
C TYR A 88 2.92 -5.25 9.81
N ILE A 89 3.40 -6.16 10.67
CA ILE A 89 2.56 -7.14 11.34
C ILE A 89 2.53 -6.79 12.82
N ASP A 90 1.40 -6.27 13.25
CA ASP A 90 1.13 -5.88 14.63
C ASP A 90 0.77 -7.12 15.45
N LYS A 91 1.66 -7.54 16.34
CA LYS A 91 1.46 -8.73 17.17
C LYS A 91 0.82 -8.45 18.51
N ASN A 92 0.82 -7.21 18.98
CA ASN A 92 0.26 -6.79 20.27
C ASN A 92 -1.00 -5.92 20.15
N GLU A 93 -1.51 -5.74 18.93
CA GLU A 93 -2.75 -5.02 18.61
C GLU A 93 -2.78 -3.56 19.09
N ASN A 94 -1.63 -2.88 19.09
CA ASN A 94 -1.55 -1.48 19.45
C ASN A 94 -1.64 -0.52 18.23
N GLU A 95 -1.85 -1.06 17.02
CA GLU A 95 -2.05 -0.32 15.76
C GLU A 95 -0.84 0.52 15.33
N LYS A 96 0.34 0.17 15.80
CA LYS A 96 1.59 0.83 15.40
C LYS A 96 2.74 -0.16 15.30
N LEU A 97 3.74 0.20 14.54
CA LEU A 97 5.00 -0.54 14.46
C LEU A 97 5.84 -0.23 15.71
N ASP A 98 5.96 -1.21 16.61
CA ASP A 98 6.78 -1.04 17.80
C ASP A 98 8.27 -1.05 17.44
N THR A 99 9.00 -0.16 18.10
CA THR A 99 10.45 -0.04 17.96
C THR A 99 11.13 -0.12 19.32
N ASN A 100 12.42 -0.48 19.34
CA ASN A 100 13.24 -0.37 20.54
C ASN A 100 13.70 1.10 20.74
N PHE A 101 14.48 1.34 21.80
CA PHE A 101 14.98 2.69 22.11
C PHE A 101 15.95 3.25 21.03
N LEU A 102 16.48 2.42 20.14
CA LEU A 102 17.30 2.83 19.00
C LEU A 102 16.49 3.07 17.72
N GLY A 103 15.15 2.93 17.79
CA GLY A 103 14.28 3.08 16.64
C GLY A 103 14.25 1.86 15.71
N ILE A 104 14.78 0.72 16.14
CA ILE A 104 14.77 -0.52 15.36
C ILE A 104 13.43 -1.23 15.58
N PRO A 105 12.71 -1.59 14.50
CA PRO A 105 11.44 -2.30 14.61
C PRO A 105 11.57 -3.63 15.38
N LYS A 106 10.62 -3.86 16.27
CA LYS A 106 10.47 -5.14 17.01
C LYS A 106 9.51 -6.10 16.36
N GLU A 107 8.66 -5.62 15.48
CA GLU A 107 7.69 -6.40 14.74
C GLU A 107 8.13 -6.53 13.30
N GLN A 108 7.61 -7.54 12.61
CA GLN A 108 7.94 -7.75 11.21
C GLN A 108 7.35 -6.63 10.35
N PHE A 109 8.08 -6.23 9.33
CA PHE A 109 7.69 -5.20 8.38
C PHE A 109 8.28 -5.50 7.01
N GLY A 110 7.89 -4.72 6.03
CA GLY A 110 8.45 -4.81 4.68
C GLY A 110 7.92 -3.72 3.76
N PHE A 111 8.48 -3.70 2.59
CA PHE A 111 8.15 -2.72 1.55
C PHE A 111 8.06 -3.40 0.18
N SER A 112 7.38 -2.75 -0.75
CA SER A 112 7.37 -3.18 -2.14
C SER A 112 8.80 -3.27 -2.69
N ASN A 113 9.00 -4.19 -3.65
CA ASN A 113 10.31 -4.53 -4.22
C ASN A 113 11.31 -5.12 -3.20
N ASP A 114 10.85 -5.49 -2.01
CA ASP A 114 11.69 -5.99 -0.91
C ASP A 114 12.87 -5.09 -0.54
N VAL A 115 12.78 -3.81 -0.83
CA VAL A 115 13.83 -2.84 -0.50
C VAL A 115 13.83 -2.49 0.98
N MET A 116 14.98 -2.10 1.48
CA MET A 116 15.18 -1.70 2.87
C MET A 116 15.91 -0.36 2.93
N GLY A 117 15.48 0.50 3.86
CA GLY A 117 16.20 1.71 4.20
C GLY A 117 17.30 1.45 5.24
N ARG A 118 18.25 2.38 5.36
CA ARG A 118 19.30 2.29 6.38
C ARG A 118 18.83 2.72 7.78
N PHE A 119 18.10 3.84 7.84
CA PHE A 119 17.68 4.48 9.08
C PHE A 119 16.21 4.87 9.04
N GLY A 120 15.37 4.09 8.39
CA GLY A 120 13.97 4.37 8.20
C GLY A 120 13.44 3.71 6.93
N PRO A 121 12.31 4.17 6.40
CA PRO A 121 11.80 3.66 5.14
C PRO A 121 12.81 3.81 4.00
N PRO A 122 12.78 2.93 2.99
CA PRO A 122 13.54 3.16 1.76
C PRO A 122 13.01 4.40 1.03
N THR A 123 13.70 4.79 -0.03
CA THR A 123 13.18 5.86 -0.89
C THR A 123 11.94 5.41 -1.63
N PHE A 124 11.07 6.35 -1.95
CA PHE A 124 9.88 6.07 -2.75
C PHE A 124 10.26 5.45 -4.11
N GLU A 125 11.30 5.98 -4.75
CA GLU A 125 11.77 5.46 -6.04
C GLU A 125 12.21 4.00 -5.96
N ALA A 126 12.91 3.61 -4.90
CA ALA A 126 13.36 2.23 -4.71
C ALA A 126 12.21 1.26 -4.48
N ALA A 127 11.18 1.70 -3.78
CA ALA A 127 9.99 0.90 -3.48
C ALA A 127 8.90 1.01 -4.55
N SER A 128 9.01 1.94 -5.51
CA SER A 128 7.95 2.21 -6.46
C SER A 128 7.75 1.08 -7.47
N PHE A 129 6.50 0.91 -7.85
CA PHE A 129 6.07 0.01 -8.92
C PHE A 129 4.96 0.67 -9.72
N THR A 130 4.81 0.25 -10.96
CA THR A 130 3.73 0.71 -11.84
C THR A 130 2.59 -0.28 -11.78
N HIS A 131 1.40 0.22 -11.47
CA HIS A 131 0.16 -0.53 -11.49
C HIS A 131 -0.63 -0.21 -12.75
N ASN A 132 -0.96 -1.23 -13.50
CA ASN A 132 -1.85 -1.19 -14.67
C ASN A 132 -3.16 -1.91 -14.32
N ASN A 133 -3.79 -2.57 -15.28
CA ASN A 133 -5.06 -3.27 -15.09
C ASN A 133 -4.99 -4.40 -14.04
N GLU A 134 -3.88 -5.12 -13.99
CA GLU A 134 -3.67 -6.22 -13.08
C GLU A 134 -2.19 -6.30 -12.73
N THR A 135 -1.90 -6.26 -11.45
CA THR A 135 -0.53 -6.32 -10.92
C THR A 135 -0.48 -7.35 -9.79
N VAL A 136 0.58 -8.15 -9.76
CA VAL A 136 0.84 -9.10 -8.69
C VAL A 136 2.16 -8.72 -8.02
N LEU A 137 2.12 -8.47 -6.72
CA LEU A 137 3.31 -8.17 -5.92
C LEU A 137 3.50 -9.23 -4.84
N ILE A 138 4.71 -9.75 -4.75
CA ILE A 138 5.12 -10.66 -3.69
C ILE A 138 6.14 -9.91 -2.83
N MET A 139 5.86 -9.82 -1.54
CA MET A 139 6.69 -9.11 -0.56
C MET A 139 7.05 -10.06 0.59
N ARG A 140 8.21 -9.85 1.16
CA ARG A 140 8.71 -10.68 2.25
C ARG A 140 8.75 -9.88 3.56
N ALA A 141 8.10 -10.40 4.60
CA ALA A 141 8.20 -9.85 5.94
C ALA A 141 9.59 -10.14 6.54
N ARG A 142 10.19 -9.13 7.16
CA ARG A 142 11.53 -9.16 7.73
C ARG A 142 11.55 -8.80 9.20
#